data_b3a2eea983c00495fe9de47a79953acd
#
_entry.id   b3a2eea983c00495fe9de47a79953acd
#
_cell.length_a   1.000
_cell.length_b   1.000
_cell.length_c   1.000
_cell.angle_alpha   90.00
_cell.angle_beta   90.00
_cell.angle_gamma   90.00
#
_symmetry.space_group_name_H-M   'P 1'
#
loop_
_entity.id
_entity.type
_entity.pdbx_description
1 polymer ?
#
loop_
_entity_poly.entity_id
_entity_poly.type
_entity_poly.pdbx_seq_one_letter_code
_entity_poly.pdbx_strand_id
1 'polypeptide(L)'
;MKNDNILVSVVCDVYNHEPYLRQCFDGFVMQKTNFKFEVLVHDDASTDKSAEIIIEYTNKYPDIFKPIIQKENQYSKGVGIWKTYQFPRVKGKYVAFCEGDDYWTDPLKLQSQVDCLEKDKTFSCCFSSVRWVDKSGVKLAG
;
A
#
# COMPACT_ATOMS: atom_id res chain seq x y z
N MET A 1 8.70 13.93 -24.09
CA MET A 1 9.12 13.20 -22.90
C MET A 1 7.87 12.83 -22.11
N LYS A 2 7.55 11.55 -21.96
CA LYS A 2 6.53 11.13 -21.01
C LYS A 2 7.04 11.48 -19.62
N ASN A 3 6.29 12.28 -18.88
CA ASN A 3 6.61 12.61 -17.50
C ASN A 3 6.40 11.33 -16.67
N ASP A 4 7.46 10.58 -16.46
CA ASP A 4 7.43 9.29 -15.74
C ASP A 4 7.38 9.45 -14.21
N ASN A 5 7.04 10.65 -13.75
CA ASN A 5 7.03 10.97 -12.34
C ASN A 5 5.86 10.28 -11.61
N ILE A 6 6.21 9.39 -10.70
CA ILE A 6 5.30 8.86 -9.70
C ILE A 6 4.86 9.99 -8.77
N LEU A 7 3.56 10.19 -8.59
CA LEU A 7 3.03 11.22 -7.69
C LEU A 7 2.75 10.68 -6.29
N VAL A 8 2.32 9.43 -6.18
CA VAL A 8 2.01 8.77 -4.92
C VAL A 8 2.78 7.47 -4.80
N SER A 9 3.46 7.27 -3.67
CA SER A 9 3.99 5.97 -3.25
C SER A 9 3.11 5.39 -2.15
N VAL A 10 2.46 4.26 -2.42
CA VAL A 10 1.72 3.52 -1.41
C VAL A 10 2.69 2.63 -0.64
N VAL A 11 2.72 2.72 0.68
CA VAL A 11 3.55 1.88 1.56
C VAL A 11 2.67 0.80 2.17
N CYS A 12 3.03 -0.46 1.95
CA CYS A 12 2.29 -1.63 2.39
C CYS A 12 3.25 -2.64 3.04
N ASP A 13 3.15 -2.78 4.36
CA ASP A 13 3.90 -3.78 5.10
C ASP A 13 3.07 -5.06 5.26
N VAL A 14 3.74 -6.20 5.14
CA VAL A 14 3.12 -7.53 5.14
C VAL A 14 3.89 -8.47 6.08
N TYR A 15 3.16 -9.16 6.94
CA TYR A 15 3.65 -10.31 7.69
C TYR A 15 2.51 -11.26 8.01
N ASN A 16 2.47 -12.42 7.32
CA ASN A 16 1.42 -13.42 7.47
C ASN A 16 0.00 -12.88 7.26
N HIS A 17 -0.19 -12.15 6.15
CA HIS A 17 -1.48 -11.55 5.76
C HIS A 17 -2.19 -12.32 4.64
N GLU A 18 -1.85 -13.60 4.38
CA GLU A 18 -2.42 -14.41 3.30
C GLU A 18 -3.95 -14.27 3.16
N PRO A 19 -4.77 -14.33 4.25
CA PRO A 19 -6.23 -14.26 4.12
C PRO A 19 -6.78 -12.93 3.61
N TYR A 20 -6.01 -11.84 3.70
CA TYR A 20 -6.44 -10.48 3.45
C TYR A 20 -5.76 -9.83 2.24
N LEU A 21 -4.57 -10.32 1.89
CA LEU A 21 -3.63 -9.63 1.02
C LEU A 21 -4.16 -9.41 -0.40
N ARG A 22 -4.94 -10.37 -0.95
CA ARG A 22 -5.56 -10.23 -2.27
C ARG A 22 -6.56 -9.07 -2.27
N GLN A 23 -7.40 -8.97 -1.25
CA GLN A 23 -8.37 -7.88 -1.13
C GLN A 23 -7.67 -6.53 -0.96
N CYS A 24 -6.59 -6.47 -0.19
CA CYS A 24 -5.72 -5.30 -0.06
C CYS A 24 -5.20 -4.86 -1.44
N PHE A 25 -4.58 -5.76 -2.19
CA PHE A 25 -3.98 -5.46 -3.49
C PHE A 25 -5.02 -5.13 -4.56
N ASP A 26 -6.18 -5.78 -4.55
CA ASP A 26 -7.29 -5.42 -5.43
C ASP A 26 -7.75 -3.97 -5.18
N GLY A 27 -7.73 -3.52 -3.93
CA GLY A 27 -7.99 -2.14 -3.55
C GLY A 27 -6.99 -1.14 -4.16
N PHE A 28 -5.74 -1.55 -4.38
CA PHE A 28 -4.74 -0.72 -5.05
C PHE A 28 -4.92 -0.71 -6.56
N VAL A 29 -5.09 -1.88 -7.18
CA VAL A 29 -5.18 -1.96 -8.65
C VAL A 29 -6.47 -1.38 -9.21
N MET A 30 -7.54 -1.30 -8.42
CA MET A 30 -8.78 -0.66 -8.85
C MET A 30 -8.72 0.87 -8.87
N GLN A 31 -7.67 1.49 -8.30
CA GLN A 31 -7.58 2.95 -8.21
C GLN A 31 -7.57 3.60 -9.59
N LYS A 32 -8.43 4.61 -9.77
CA LYS A 32 -8.54 5.43 -10.98
C LYS A 32 -7.92 6.79 -10.70
N THR A 33 -6.79 7.05 -11.34
CA THR A 33 -6.02 8.28 -11.13
C THR A 33 -5.61 8.89 -12.47
N ASN A 34 -5.46 10.21 -12.51
CA ASN A 34 -4.86 10.92 -13.65
C ASN A 34 -3.34 11.10 -13.49
N PHE A 35 -2.75 10.42 -12.53
CA PHE A 35 -1.32 10.41 -12.24
C PHE A 35 -0.83 8.97 -12.06
N LYS A 36 0.50 8.78 -12.11
CA LYS A 36 1.11 7.49 -11.81
C LYS A 36 1.34 7.33 -10.30
N PHE A 37 1.12 6.12 -9.81
CA PHE A 37 1.46 5.72 -8.45
C PHE A 37 2.20 4.38 -8.46
N GLU A 38 2.91 4.09 -7.39
CA GLU A 38 3.58 2.83 -7.13
C GLU A 38 3.12 2.25 -5.79
N VAL A 39 3.27 0.94 -5.62
CA VAL A 39 3.01 0.23 -4.35
C VAL A 39 4.31 -0.41 -3.88
N LEU A 40 4.83 0.11 -2.79
CA LEU A 40 6.05 -0.36 -2.15
C LEU A 40 5.66 -1.42 -1.11
N VAL A 41 5.68 -2.68 -1.53
CA VAL A 41 5.37 -3.80 -0.64
C VAL A 41 6.64 -4.25 0.08
N HIS A 42 6.55 -4.48 1.39
CA HIS A 42 7.61 -5.08 2.18
C HIS A 42 7.04 -6.29 2.92
N ASP A 43 7.49 -7.48 2.54
CA ASP A 43 7.19 -8.73 3.23
C ASP A 43 8.30 -9.06 4.22
N ASP A 44 7.97 -9.11 5.50
CA ASP A 44 8.93 -9.32 6.58
C ASP A 44 9.16 -10.80 6.90
N ALA A 45 9.44 -11.60 5.87
CA ALA A 45 9.65 -13.03 5.93
C ALA A 45 8.41 -13.81 6.40
N SER A 46 7.28 -13.59 5.74
CA SER A 46 6.05 -14.35 5.99
C SER A 46 6.28 -15.86 5.84
N THR A 47 5.60 -16.62 6.70
CA THR A 47 5.65 -18.09 6.72
C THR A 47 4.45 -18.74 6.05
N ASP A 48 3.42 -17.95 5.70
CA ASP A 48 2.25 -18.33 4.94
C ASP A 48 2.47 -18.04 3.42
N LYS A 49 1.40 -18.00 2.63
CA LYS A 49 1.48 -17.74 1.18
C LYS A 49 1.52 -16.25 0.81
N SER A 50 1.77 -15.35 1.76
CA SER A 50 1.84 -13.91 1.47
C SER A 50 2.87 -13.59 0.40
N ALA A 51 4.08 -14.16 0.48
CA ALA A 51 5.13 -13.94 -0.52
C ALA A 51 4.73 -14.40 -1.93
N GLU A 52 4.02 -15.53 -2.05
CA GLU A 52 3.53 -16.05 -3.33
C GLU A 52 2.50 -15.07 -3.96
N ILE A 53 1.59 -14.54 -3.15
CA ILE A 53 0.59 -13.56 -3.58
C ILE A 53 1.28 -12.26 -4.05
N ILE A 54 2.30 -11.80 -3.34
CA ILE A 54 3.08 -10.61 -3.72
C ILE A 54 3.73 -10.82 -5.09
N ILE A 55 4.34 -11.99 -5.32
CA ILE A 55 4.98 -12.33 -6.60
C ILE A 55 3.94 -12.38 -7.73
N GLU A 56 2.77 -12.98 -7.48
CA GLU A 56 1.68 -13.04 -8.46
C GLU A 56 1.24 -11.64 -8.91
N TYR A 57 0.96 -10.74 -7.96
CA TYR A 57 0.54 -9.36 -8.29
C TYR A 57 1.67 -8.55 -8.92
N THR A 58 2.91 -8.74 -8.52
CA THR A 58 4.08 -8.09 -9.14
C THR A 58 4.22 -8.49 -10.60
N ASN A 59 4.06 -9.79 -10.92
CA ASN A 59 4.12 -10.28 -12.29
C ASN A 59 2.96 -9.77 -13.15
N LYS A 60 1.76 -9.65 -12.56
CA LYS A 60 0.57 -9.15 -13.25
C LYS A 60 0.57 -7.64 -13.46
N TYR A 61 1.14 -6.89 -12.51
CA TYR A 61 1.16 -5.43 -12.50
C TYR A 61 2.57 -4.87 -12.21
N PRO A 62 3.58 -5.16 -13.05
CA PRO A 62 4.97 -4.84 -12.78
C PRO A 62 5.26 -3.34 -12.71
N ASP A 63 4.43 -2.52 -13.35
CA ASP A 63 4.55 -1.07 -13.30
C ASP A 63 4.11 -0.48 -11.95
N ILE A 64 3.24 -1.18 -11.23
CA ILE A 64 2.67 -0.73 -9.95
C ILE A 64 3.43 -1.31 -8.77
N PHE A 65 3.55 -2.64 -8.67
CA PHE A 65 4.12 -3.29 -7.48
C PHE A 65 5.65 -3.35 -7.50
N LYS A 66 6.25 -2.91 -6.40
CA LYS A 66 7.70 -2.90 -6.16
C LYS A 66 7.99 -3.60 -4.84
N PRO A 67 8.12 -4.94 -4.84
CA PRO A 67 8.25 -5.70 -3.61
C PRO A 67 9.69 -5.75 -3.07
N ILE A 68 9.80 -5.87 -1.75
CA ILE A 68 10.92 -6.46 -1.03
C ILE A 68 10.38 -7.68 -0.30
N ILE A 69 10.99 -8.84 -0.46
CA ILE A 69 10.66 -10.06 0.28
C ILE A 69 11.88 -10.43 1.10
N GLN A 70 11.77 -10.29 2.41
CA GLN A 70 12.85 -10.62 3.34
C GLN A 70 13.02 -12.13 3.49
N LYS A 71 14.26 -12.54 3.77
CA LYS A 71 14.58 -13.94 4.12
C LYS A 71 14.48 -14.21 5.62
N GLU A 72 14.56 -13.16 6.41
CA GLU A 72 14.50 -13.19 7.87
C GLU A 72 13.67 -12.03 8.38
N ASN A 73 12.89 -12.25 9.44
CA ASN A 73 12.05 -11.22 10.05
C ASN A 73 12.91 -10.09 10.64
N GLN A 74 12.77 -8.90 10.10
CA GLN A 74 13.56 -7.74 10.47
C GLN A 74 12.95 -7.00 11.67
N TYR A 75 11.62 -6.99 11.77
CA TYR A 75 10.91 -6.36 12.89
C TYR A 75 11.31 -6.98 14.23
N SER A 76 11.40 -8.31 14.30
CA SER A 76 11.82 -9.03 15.50
C SER A 76 13.26 -8.73 15.94
N LYS A 77 14.08 -8.20 15.03
CA LYS A 77 15.45 -7.74 15.30
C LYS A 77 15.52 -6.28 15.72
N GLY A 78 14.37 -5.63 15.90
CA GLY A 78 14.30 -4.21 16.25
C GLY A 78 14.58 -3.25 15.10
N VAL A 79 14.54 -3.73 13.84
CA VAL A 79 14.74 -2.88 12.66
C VAL A 79 13.46 -2.10 12.38
N GLY A 80 13.60 -0.79 12.26
CA GLY A 80 12.48 0.09 11.84
C GLY A 80 12.21 -0.07 10.34
N ILE A 81 11.18 -0.84 9.99
CA ILE A 81 10.85 -1.22 8.61
C ILE A 81 10.69 0.00 7.70
N TRP A 82 9.89 0.96 8.10
CA TRP A 82 9.63 2.16 7.30
C TRP A 82 10.90 2.96 7.03
N LYS A 83 11.68 3.23 8.09
CA LYS A 83 12.91 4.02 7.99
C LYS A 83 13.97 3.32 7.14
N THR A 84 14.08 2.00 7.27
CA THR A 84 15.19 1.23 6.68
C THR A 84 14.86 0.79 5.25
N TYR A 85 13.63 0.35 4.99
CA TYR A 85 13.28 -0.31 3.73
C TYR A 85 12.25 0.45 2.88
N GLN A 86 11.32 1.17 3.48
CA GLN A 86 10.24 1.79 2.72
C GLN A 86 10.57 3.23 2.28
N PHE A 87 10.83 4.14 3.20
CA PHE A 87 11.06 5.55 2.87
C PHE A 87 12.25 5.81 1.94
N PRO A 88 13.38 5.08 2.01
CA PRO A 88 14.50 5.33 1.08
C PRO A 88 14.16 5.10 -0.40
N ARG A 89 13.08 4.37 -0.71
CA ARG A 89 12.66 4.07 -2.09
C ARG A 89 11.41 4.80 -2.55
N VAL A 90 10.82 5.65 -1.71
CA VAL A 90 9.68 6.52 -2.07
C VAL A 90 10.07 7.46 -3.20
N LYS A 91 9.31 7.45 -4.30
CA LYS A 91 9.47 8.36 -5.44
C LYS A 91 8.37 9.40 -5.50
N GLY A 92 7.21 9.10 -4.89
CA GLY A 92 6.06 9.98 -4.91
C GLY A 92 6.26 11.24 -4.07
N LYS A 93 5.65 12.33 -4.51
CA LYS A 93 5.50 13.54 -3.70
C LYS A 93 4.66 13.27 -2.44
N TYR A 94 3.70 12.37 -2.54
CA TYR A 94 2.82 11.94 -1.46
C TYR A 94 3.06 10.48 -1.11
N VAL A 95 2.85 10.15 0.17
CA VAL A 95 2.89 8.79 0.69
C VAL A 95 1.51 8.42 1.19
N ALA A 96 0.98 7.29 0.73
CA ALA A 96 -0.23 6.68 1.24
C ALA A 96 0.11 5.41 2.01
N PHE A 97 -0.59 5.14 3.11
CA PHE A 97 -0.35 3.97 3.96
C PHE A 97 -1.55 3.02 3.90
N CYS A 98 -1.28 1.74 3.72
CA CYS A 98 -2.25 0.67 3.84
C CYS A 98 -1.52 -0.63 4.12
N GLU A 99 -1.71 -1.22 5.29
CA GLU A 99 -1.10 -2.50 5.65
C GLU A 99 -1.80 -3.67 4.93
N GLY A 100 -1.13 -4.81 4.84
CA GLY A 100 -1.59 -5.93 4.02
C GLY A 100 -2.86 -6.63 4.51
N ASP A 101 -3.33 -6.34 5.72
CA ASP A 101 -4.59 -6.79 6.32
C ASP A 101 -5.73 -5.76 6.26
N ASP A 102 -5.45 -4.58 5.71
CA ASP A 102 -6.44 -3.54 5.40
C ASP A 102 -6.77 -3.49 3.90
N TYR A 103 -7.87 -2.86 3.52
CA TYR A 103 -8.22 -2.69 2.11
C TYR A 103 -9.03 -1.41 1.84
N TRP A 104 -8.86 -0.89 0.64
CA TRP A 104 -9.61 0.26 0.14
C TRP A 104 -10.84 -0.20 -0.64
N THR A 105 -11.94 0.54 -0.49
CA THR A 105 -13.22 0.24 -1.14
C THR A 105 -13.61 1.26 -2.20
N ASP A 106 -12.99 2.45 -2.19
CA ASP A 106 -13.31 3.53 -3.13
C ASP A 106 -12.24 3.60 -4.24
N PRO A 107 -12.61 3.40 -5.51
CA PRO A 107 -11.68 3.49 -6.63
C PRO A 107 -11.15 4.92 -6.87
N LEU A 108 -11.74 5.94 -6.28
CA LEU A 108 -11.31 7.33 -6.39
C LEU A 108 -10.56 7.84 -5.15
N LYS A 109 -10.24 6.96 -4.19
CA LYS A 109 -9.60 7.35 -2.94
C LYS A 109 -8.31 8.15 -3.16
N LEU A 110 -7.36 7.63 -3.93
CA LEU A 110 -6.10 8.32 -4.18
C LEU A 110 -6.31 9.64 -4.94
N GLN A 111 -7.16 9.64 -5.97
CA GLN A 111 -7.46 10.85 -6.73
C GLN A 111 -8.04 11.94 -5.84
N SER A 112 -9.06 11.61 -5.06
CA SER A 112 -9.75 12.58 -4.18
C SER A 112 -8.82 13.14 -3.10
N GLN A 113 -7.94 12.31 -2.53
CA GLN A 113 -6.99 12.75 -1.51
C GLN A 113 -5.88 13.64 -2.09
N VAL A 114 -5.38 13.30 -3.27
CA VAL A 114 -4.41 14.15 -3.97
C VAL A 114 -5.04 15.50 -4.36
N ASP A 115 -6.25 15.48 -4.91
CA ASP A 115 -6.96 16.71 -5.29
C ASP A 115 -7.16 17.64 -4.06
N CYS A 116 -7.48 17.06 -2.90
CA CYS A 116 -7.59 17.80 -1.65
C CYS A 116 -6.27 18.48 -1.26
N LEU A 117 -5.17 17.74 -1.26
CA LEU A 117 -3.84 18.25 -0.91
C LEU A 117 -3.28 19.23 -1.93
N GLU A 118 -3.62 19.07 -3.22
CA GLU A 118 -3.19 20.02 -4.27
C GLU A 118 -4.00 21.31 -4.27
N LYS A 119 -5.27 21.25 -3.87
CA LYS A 119 -6.16 22.42 -3.79
C LYS A 119 -5.76 23.39 -2.68
N ASP A 120 -5.32 22.88 -1.53
CA ASP A 120 -4.93 23.70 -0.39
C ASP A 120 -3.57 23.26 0.15
N LYS A 121 -2.54 24.05 -0.10
CA LYS A 121 -1.14 23.79 0.28
C LYS A 121 -0.88 23.95 1.78
N THR A 122 -1.85 24.42 2.55
CA THR A 122 -1.75 24.45 4.02
C THR A 122 -1.98 23.08 4.64
N PHE A 123 -2.62 22.15 3.93
CA PHE A 123 -2.77 20.77 4.36
C PHE A 123 -1.49 19.96 4.14
N SER A 124 -1.04 19.28 5.18
CA SER A 124 0.09 18.34 5.12
C SER A 124 -0.34 16.87 5.07
N CYS A 125 -1.59 16.56 5.41
CA CYS A 125 -2.15 15.22 5.36
C CYS A 125 -3.66 15.25 5.10
N CYS A 126 -4.17 14.10 4.62
CA CYS A 126 -5.59 13.88 4.36
C CYS A 126 -5.98 12.48 4.84
N PHE A 127 -7.09 12.38 5.55
CA PHE A 127 -7.61 11.12 6.07
C PHE A 127 -8.94 10.79 5.39
N SER A 128 -9.25 9.50 5.32
CA SER A 128 -10.59 9.00 4.99
C SER A 128 -11.21 8.34 6.22
N SER A 129 -12.53 8.20 6.22
CA SER A 129 -13.23 7.38 7.21
C SER A 129 -12.76 5.93 7.10
N VAL A 130 -12.64 5.26 8.24
CA VAL A 130 -12.34 3.84 8.33
C VAL A 130 -13.53 3.08 8.92
N ARG A 131 -13.61 1.80 8.59
CA ARG A 131 -14.62 0.89 9.11
C ARG A 131 -13.93 -0.38 9.59
N TRP A 132 -14.20 -0.77 10.81
CA TRP A 132 -13.75 -2.04 11.35
C TRP A 132 -14.62 -3.17 10.82
N VAL A 133 -14.01 -4.21 10.31
CA VAL A 133 -14.67 -5.41 9.79
C VAL A 133 -14.01 -6.66 10.38
N ASP A 134 -14.77 -7.74 10.48
CA ASP A 134 -14.22 -9.06 10.82
C ASP A 134 -13.60 -9.74 9.56
N LYS A 135 -13.11 -10.95 9.74
CA LYS A 135 -12.50 -11.76 8.66
C LYS A 135 -13.45 -12.04 7.48
N SER A 136 -14.76 -11.97 7.68
CA SER A 136 -15.77 -12.15 6.64
C SER A 136 -16.18 -10.85 5.97
N GLY A 137 -15.63 -9.71 6.39
CA GLY A 137 -16.00 -8.38 5.93
C GLY A 137 -17.26 -7.81 6.59
N VAL A 138 -17.76 -8.45 7.64
CA VAL A 138 -18.92 -7.95 8.40
C VAL A 138 -18.46 -6.83 9.33
N LYS A 139 -19.20 -5.71 9.30
CA LYS A 139 -18.92 -4.55 10.15
C LYS A 139 -18.97 -4.95 11.63
N LEU A 140 -17.88 -4.66 12.34
CA LEU A 140 -17.87 -4.76 13.79
C LEU A 140 -18.61 -3.56 14.41
N ALA A 141 -19.37 -3.81 15.47
CA ALA A 141 -19.98 -2.75 16.24
C ALA A 141 -18.88 -1.97 16.95
N GLY A 142 -18.79 -0.69 16.64
CA GLY A 142 -17.92 0.30 17.30
C GLY A 142 -18.78 1.37 17.91
#